data_75f6fd8e6269c35407a44d3e629adbd2
#
_entry.id   75f6fd8e6269c35407a44d3e629adbd2
#
_cell.length_a   1.000
_cell.length_b   1.000
_cell.length_c   1.000
_cell.angle_alpha   90.00
_cell.angle_beta   90.00
_cell.angle_gamma   90.00
#
_symmetry.space_group_name_H-M   'P 1'
#
loop_
_entity.id
_entity.type
_entity.pdbx_description
1 polymer ?
#
loop_
_entity_poly.entity_id
_entity_poly.type
_entity_poly.pdbx_seq_one_letter_code
_entity_poly.pdbx_strand_id
1 'polypeptide(L)'
;MSDEELLSHVWMNIIQNAIKFSPENAAIEVRVFATDTATVEITDHGIGMDDATVKRIFDRFYQADRSRKQEGVGLGLCLVKRILDMLGGTVSVDSRPGEGSTFRVHVPFRPKYDEAAHTDEREGKSP
;
A
#
# COMPACT_ATOMS: atom_id res chain seq x y z
N MET A 1 11.60 1.36 -16.59
CA MET A 1 11.41 1.58 -15.15
C MET A 1 11.74 0.29 -14.43
N SER A 2 12.58 0.36 -13.43
CA SER A 2 12.98 -0.82 -12.68
C SER A 2 11.88 -1.28 -11.74
N ASP A 3 12.02 -2.50 -11.22
CA ASP A 3 11.07 -3.02 -10.24
C ASP A 3 11.04 -2.15 -9.00
N GLU A 4 12.19 -1.64 -8.58
CA GLU A 4 12.25 -0.77 -7.40
C GLU A 4 11.50 0.52 -7.63
N GLU A 5 11.61 1.08 -8.80
CA GLU A 5 10.88 2.30 -9.13
C GLU A 5 9.38 2.05 -9.17
N LEU A 6 8.98 0.93 -9.75
CA LEU A 6 7.57 0.57 -9.78
C LEU A 6 7.03 0.37 -8.37
N LEU A 7 7.79 -0.32 -7.52
CA LEU A 7 7.35 -0.53 -6.14
C LEU A 7 7.29 0.76 -5.35
N SER A 8 8.17 1.72 -5.64
CA SER A 8 8.07 3.04 -5.03
C SER A 8 6.71 3.67 -5.28
N HIS A 9 6.20 3.54 -6.50
CA HIS A 9 4.88 4.07 -6.80
C HIS A 9 3.79 3.36 -6.02
N VAL A 10 3.95 2.05 -5.81
CA VAL A 10 3.00 1.28 -5.01
C VAL A 10 2.94 1.83 -3.60
N TRP A 11 4.11 1.96 -2.95
CA TRP A 11 4.16 2.42 -1.56
C TRP A 11 3.61 3.84 -1.44
N MET A 12 4.03 4.70 -2.33
CA MET A 12 3.60 6.09 -2.27
C MET A 12 2.10 6.22 -2.43
N ASN A 13 1.52 5.50 -3.37
CA ASN A 13 0.08 5.62 -3.59
C ASN A 13 -0.73 5.09 -2.42
N ILE A 14 -0.30 3.99 -1.81
CA ILE A 14 -1.02 3.44 -0.66
C ILE A 14 -0.86 4.36 0.54
N ILE A 15 0.34 4.85 0.79
CA ILE A 15 0.58 5.73 1.94
C ILE A 15 -0.17 7.05 1.79
N GLN A 16 -0.18 7.61 0.60
CA GLN A 16 -0.94 8.85 0.37
C GLN A 16 -2.42 8.63 0.59
N ASN A 17 -2.92 7.48 0.19
CA ASN A 17 -4.32 7.15 0.43
C ASN A 17 -4.61 7.05 1.92
N ALA A 18 -3.69 6.43 2.67
CA ALA A 18 -3.85 6.31 4.12
C ALA A 18 -3.87 7.70 4.78
N ILE A 19 -2.98 8.58 4.35
CA ILE A 19 -2.93 9.94 4.89
C ILE A 19 -4.23 10.68 4.57
N LYS A 20 -4.70 10.53 3.35
CA LYS A 20 -5.88 11.25 2.89
C LYS A 20 -7.11 10.95 3.73
N PHE A 21 -7.26 9.70 4.16
CA PHE A 21 -8.46 9.27 4.87
C PHE A 21 -8.27 9.14 6.38
N SER A 22 -7.12 9.53 6.90
CA SER A 22 -6.87 9.49 8.35
C SER A 22 -7.09 10.86 8.98
N PRO A 23 -7.48 10.88 10.26
CA PRO A 23 -7.52 12.15 10.98
C PRO A 23 -6.12 12.75 11.07
N GLU A 24 -6.08 14.06 11.20
CA GLU A 24 -4.84 14.75 11.41
C GLU A 24 -4.16 14.23 12.68
N ASN A 25 -2.87 14.00 12.61
CA ASN A 25 -2.07 13.47 13.73
C ASN A 25 -2.33 12.00 14.05
N ALA A 26 -3.09 11.30 13.24
CA ALA A 26 -3.25 9.87 13.44
C ALA A 26 -2.01 9.14 12.92
N ALA A 27 -1.66 8.05 13.58
CA ALA A 27 -0.52 7.26 13.16
C ALA A 27 -0.87 6.38 11.96
N ILE A 28 0.10 6.19 11.08
CA ILE A 28 0.00 5.20 10.01
C ILE A 28 1.10 4.20 10.27
N GLU A 29 0.74 2.93 10.34
CA GLU A 29 1.66 1.86 10.69
C GLU A 29 2.08 1.11 9.46
N VAL A 30 3.38 0.89 9.31
CA VAL A 30 3.91 0.10 8.21
C VAL A 30 4.66 -1.08 8.81
N ARG A 31 4.28 -2.29 8.41
CA ARG A 31 4.92 -3.50 8.91
C ARG A 31 5.44 -4.29 7.72
N VAL A 32 6.64 -4.80 7.83
CA VAL A 32 7.28 -5.52 6.76
C VAL A 32 7.66 -6.91 7.25
N PHE A 33 7.28 -7.92 6.49
CA PHE A 33 7.63 -9.31 6.76
C PHE A 33 8.40 -9.80 5.54
N ALA A 34 9.68 -10.05 5.70
CA ALA A 34 10.52 -10.43 4.57
C ALA A 34 11.30 -11.69 4.89
N THR A 35 11.09 -12.71 4.07
CA THR A 35 11.88 -13.92 4.09
C THR A 35 12.35 -14.13 2.65
N ASP A 36 11.93 -15.18 1.98
CA ASP A 36 12.20 -15.32 0.55
C ASP A 36 11.33 -14.37 -0.26
N THR A 37 10.18 -14.03 0.29
CA THR A 37 9.26 -13.08 -0.32
C THR A 37 9.03 -11.94 0.66
N ALA A 38 8.33 -10.92 0.22
CA ALA A 38 8.07 -9.77 1.07
C ALA A 38 6.57 -9.48 1.14
N THR A 39 6.12 -9.18 2.35
CA THR A 39 4.74 -8.72 2.59
C THR A 39 4.82 -7.41 3.37
N VAL A 40 4.11 -6.41 2.90
CA VAL A 40 4.08 -5.10 3.54
C VAL A 40 2.63 -4.80 3.91
N GLU A 41 2.41 -4.44 5.16
CA GLU A 41 1.09 -4.05 5.64
C GLU A 41 1.10 -2.58 6.01
N ILE A 42 0.16 -1.84 5.49
CA ILE A 42 0.03 -0.41 5.76
C ILE A 42 -1.34 -0.20 6.36
N THR A 43 -1.36 0.22 7.63
CA THR A 43 -2.59 0.35 8.41
C THR A 43 -2.85 1.80 8.74
N ASP A 44 -4.06 2.26 8.44
CA ASP A 44 -4.51 3.56 8.89
C ASP A 44 -5.68 3.40 9.86
N HIS A 45 -5.95 4.46 10.61
CA HIS A 45 -7.05 4.49 11.57
C HIS A 45 -8.07 5.53 11.15
N GLY A 46 -8.38 5.53 9.88
CA GLY A 46 -9.27 6.51 9.28
C GLY A 46 -10.71 6.04 9.24
N ILE A 47 -11.42 6.53 8.24
CA ILE A 47 -12.87 6.31 8.16
C ILE A 47 -13.23 4.88 7.78
N GLY A 48 -12.30 4.14 7.20
CA GLY A 48 -12.60 2.79 6.75
C GLY A 48 -13.53 2.77 5.54
N MET A 49 -13.90 1.56 5.15
CA MET A 49 -14.73 1.36 3.96
C MET A 49 -15.68 0.21 4.20
N ASP A 50 -16.85 0.29 3.57
CA ASP A 50 -17.78 -0.83 3.60
C ASP A 50 -17.40 -1.84 2.51
N ASP A 51 -18.10 -2.99 2.51
CA ASP A 51 -17.77 -4.07 1.58
C ASP A 51 -17.92 -3.65 0.13
N ALA A 52 -18.93 -2.87 -0.17
CA ALA A 52 -19.18 -2.44 -1.55
C ALA A 52 -18.03 -1.57 -2.05
N THR A 53 -17.52 -0.69 -1.18
CA THR A 53 -16.39 0.17 -1.53
C THR A 53 -15.13 -0.66 -1.71
N VAL A 54 -14.87 -1.61 -0.80
CA VAL A 54 -13.70 -2.46 -0.89
C VAL A 54 -13.65 -3.19 -2.22
N LYS A 55 -14.81 -3.66 -2.70
CA LYS A 55 -14.85 -4.40 -3.96
C LYS A 55 -14.49 -3.54 -5.16
N ARG A 56 -14.60 -2.23 -5.05
CA ARG A 56 -14.39 -1.35 -6.18
C ARG A 56 -13.18 -0.45 -6.06
N ILE A 57 -12.48 -0.53 -4.94
CA ILE A 57 -11.45 0.46 -4.62
C ILE A 57 -10.29 0.46 -5.62
N PHE A 58 -10.06 -0.63 -6.31
CA PHE A 58 -8.99 -0.72 -7.30
C PHE A 58 -9.48 -0.45 -8.72
N ASP A 59 -10.76 -0.17 -8.88
CA ASP A 59 -11.30 0.13 -10.20
C ASP A 59 -10.81 1.48 -10.66
N ARG A 60 -10.59 1.59 -11.95
CA ARG A 60 -10.15 2.84 -12.54
C ARG A 60 -11.19 3.93 -12.34
N PHE A 61 -10.75 5.10 -11.93
CA PHE A 61 -11.59 6.28 -11.71
C PHE A 61 -12.58 6.15 -10.57
N TYR A 62 -12.51 5.08 -9.78
CA TYR A 62 -13.39 4.96 -8.64
C TYR A 62 -12.90 5.84 -7.49
N GLN A 63 -13.80 6.59 -6.88
CA GLN A 63 -13.53 7.35 -5.67
C GLN A 63 -14.68 7.12 -4.72
N ALA A 64 -14.35 6.79 -3.47
CA ALA A 64 -15.36 6.53 -2.46
C ALA A 64 -16.14 7.78 -2.10
N ASP A 65 -15.48 8.94 -2.15
CA ASP A 65 -16.10 10.21 -1.83
C ASP A 65 -16.07 11.12 -3.05
N ARG A 66 -17.12 11.07 -3.84
CA ARG A 66 -17.16 11.81 -5.07
C ARG A 66 -17.35 13.30 -4.89
N SER A 67 -17.77 13.72 -3.69
CA SER A 67 -17.92 15.14 -3.45
C SER A 67 -16.56 15.82 -3.32
N ARG A 68 -15.50 15.05 -3.12
CA ARG A 68 -14.18 15.62 -3.05
C ARG A 68 -13.57 15.59 -4.41
N LYS A 69 -13.30 16.71 -4.93
CA LYS A 69 -12.69 16.79 -6.23
C LYS A 69 -11.18 16.79 -6.09
N GLN A 70 -10.71 15.73 -5.53
CA GLN A 70 -9.30 15.63 -5.25
C GLN A 70 -8.55 15.22 -6.49
N GLU A 71 -7.30 15.44 -6.41
CA GLU A 71 -6.39 14.95 -7.39
C GLU A 71 -6.45 13.45 -7.45
N GLY A 72 -5.95 12.91 -8.50
CA GLY A 72 -5.88 11.49 -8.65
C GLY A 72 -7.04 10.84 -9.32
N VAL A 73 -8.16 11.47 -9.38
CA VAL A 73 -9.36 10.97 -10.03
C VAL A 73 -9.51 9.45 -9.98
N GLY A 74 -9.08 8.83 -8.87
CA GLY A 74 -9.25 7.41 -8.70
C GLY A 74 -8.21 6.55 -9.40
N LEU A 75 -7.06 7.10 -9.75
CA LEU A 75 -6.04 6.32 -10.44
C LEU A 75 -4.98 5.71 -9.52
N GLY A 76 -4.83 6.23 -8.30
CA GLY A 76 -3.75 5.79 -7.42
C GLY A 76 -3.78 4.30 -7.12
N LEU A 77 -4.89 3.79 -6.64
CA LEU A 77 -4.99 2.39 -6.28
C LEU A 77 -5.12 1.48 -7.50
N CYS A 78 -5.72 1.98 -8.58
CA CYS A 78 -5.73 1.25 -9.84
C CYS A 78 -4.30 1.03 -10.33
N LEU A 79 -3.45 2.03 -10.22
CA LEU A 79 -2.06 1.92 -10.62
C LEU A 79 -1.33 0.90 -9.75
N VAL A 80 -1.59 0.89 -8.44
CA VAL A 80 -1.02 -0.11 -7.54
C VAL A 80 -1.33 -1.53 -8.04
N LYS A 81 -2.59 -1.77 -8.35
CA LYS A 81 -3.00 -3.10 -8.82
C LYS A 81 -2.30 -3.47 -10.11
N ARG A 82 -2.20 -2.53 -11.05
CA ARG A 82 -1.56 -2.81 -12.33
C ARG A 82 -0.07 -3.09 -12.17
N ILE A 83 0.60 -2.33 -11.33
CA ILE A 83 2.03 -2.56 -11.10
C ILE A 83 2.25 -3.93 -10.48
N LEU A 84 1.46 -4.27 -9.47
CA LEU A 84 1.63 -5.56 -8.82
C LEU A 84 1.31 -6.72 -9.75
N ASP A 85 0.30 -6.57 -10.61
CA ASP A 85 0.03 -7.61 -11.60
C ASP A 85 1.24 -7.82 -12.51
N MET A 86 1.91 -6.75 -12.91
CA MET A 86 3.10 -6.88 -13.75
C MET A 86 4.25 -7.57 -13.03
N LEU A 87 4.36 -7.37 -11.73
CA LEU A 87 5.46 -7.92 -10.94
C LEU A 87 5.15 -9.29 -10.34
N GLY A 88 3.94 -9.78 -10.57
CA GLY A 88 3.56 -11.07 -10.01
C GLY A 88 3.14 -11.01 -8.55
N GLY A 89 2.88 -9.81 -8.04
CA GLY A 89 2.48 -9.61 -6.65
C GLY A 89 0.97 -9.50 -6.52
N THR A 90 0.54 -9.28 -5.28
CA THR A 90 -0.88 -9.12 -4.98
C THR A 90 -1.08 -7.98 -3.99
N VAL A 91 -2.29 -7.45 -3.97
CA VAL A 91 -2.70 -6.48 -2.96
C VAL A 91 -4.08 -6.87 -2.47
N SER A 92 -4.28 -6.74 -1.17
CA SER A 92 -5.59 -6.95 -0.57
C SER A 92 -5.83 -5.86 0.47
N VAL A 93 -7.07 -5.71 0.89
CA VAL A 93 -7.42 -4.72 1.89
C VAL A 93 -8.44 -5.30 2.84
N ASP A 94 -8.21 -5.05 4.14
CA ASP A 94 -9.19 -5.32 5.19
C ASP A 94 -9.65 -3.99 5.71
N SER A 95 -10.95 -3.75 5.74
CA SER A 95 -11.47 -2.47 6.15
C SER A 95 -12.88 -2.61 6.67
N ARG A 96 -13.24 -1.75 7.63
CA ARG A 96 -14.60 -1.64 8.14
C ARG A 96 -14.89 -0.18 8.40
N PRO A 97 -16.14 0.25 8.18
CA PRO A 97 -16.48 1.64 8.45
C PRO A 97 -16.14 2.02 9.90
N GLY A 98 -15.47 3.12 10.06
CA GLY A 98 -15.10 3.63 11.38
C GLY A 98 -13.89 2.97 12.01
N GLU A 99 -13.30 1.97 11.37
CA GLU A 99 -12.19 1.22 11.97
C GLU A 99 -10.90 1.29 11.18
N GLY A 100 -10.88 2.09 10.12
CA GLY A 100 -9.67 2.22 9.32
C GLY A 100 -9.51 1.11 8.33
N SER A 101 -8.31 1.03 7.76
CA SER A 101 -8.02 0.08 6.70
C SER A 101 -6.61 -0.45 6.83
N THR A 102 -6.41 -1.70 6.45
CA THR A 102 -5.08 -2.28 6.31
C THR A 102 -4.92 -2.79 4.88
N PHE A 103 -3.95 -2.24 4.18
CA PHE A 103 -3.59 -2.71 2.86
C PHE A 103 -2.41 -3.66 3.00
N ARG A 104 -2.52 -4.82 2.38
CA ARG A 104 -1.46 -5.82 2.44
C ARG A 104 -0.95 -6.07 1.04
N VAL A 105 0.33 -5.84 0.83
CA VAL A 105 0.98 -6.01 -0.47
C VAL A 105 1.96 -7.17 -0.34
N HIS A 106 1.84 -8.13 -1.24
CA HIS A 106 2.76 -9.26 -1.28
C HIS A 106 3.53 -9.21 -2.60
N VAL A 107 4.85 -9.25 -2.52
CA VAL A 107 5.69 -9.38 -3.71
C VAL A 107 6.47 -10.67 -3.60
N PRO A 108 6.58 -11.43 -4.72
CA PRO A 108 7.18 -12.76 -4.67
C PRO A 108 8.70 -12.74 -4.64
N PHE A 109 9.29 -11.57 -4.44
CA PHE A 109 10.73 -11.42 -4.35
C PHE A 109 11.04 -10.33 -3.34
N ARG A 110 12.28 -10.27 -2.89
CA ARG A 110 12.70 -9.22 -1.97
C ARG A 110 13.09 -7.98 -2.76
N PRO A 111 12.62 -6.81 -2.33
CA PRO A 111 13.08 -5.58 -2.96
C PRO A 111 14.59 -5.45 -2.79
N LYS A 112 15.27 -5.00 -3.83
CA LYS A 112 16.72 -4.93 -3.81
C LYS A 112 17.28 -4.01 -2.76
N TYR A 113 16.58 -2.94 -2.45
CA TYR A 113 17.11 -2.00 -1.47
C TYR A 113 17.21 -2.63 -0.08
N ASP A 114 16.49 -3.72 0.18
CA ASP A 114 16.63 -4.42 1.44
C ASP A 114 18.02 -4.98 1.59
N GLU A 115 18.62 -5.43 0.50
CA GLU A 115 19.95 -5.96 0.55
C GLU A 115 20.97 -4.90 0.88
N ALA A 116 20.77 -3.70 0.36
CA ALA A 116 21.66 -2.61 0.65
C ALA A 116 21.56 -2.18 2.10
N ALA A 117 20.39 -2.32 2.67
CA ALA A 117 20.16 -1.85 4.02
C ALA A 117 20.84 -2.70 5.07
N HIS A 118 21.15 -3.95 4.74
CA HIS A 118 21.72 -4.76 5.72
C HIS A 118 23.01 -5.08 5.54
N THR A 119 23.57 -4.50 5.31
CA THR A 119 24.87 -4.92 5.39
C THR A 119 25.52 -4.45 6.64
N ASP A 120 24.58 -4.24 6.81
CA ASP A 120 24.72 -4.30 7.64
C ASP A 120 24.76 -4.42 8.50
N GLU A 121 24.26 -4.13 8.57
CA GLU A 121 23.82 -4.56 9.18
C GLU A 121 23.69 -5.00 9.64
N ARG A 122 24.00 -4.79 9.83
CA ARG A 122 23.64 -5.43 10.27
C ARG A 122 23.51 -5.99 10.56
N GLU A 123 23.67 -5.63 10.30
CA GLU A 123 23.33 -6.36 10.57
C GLU A 123 22.93 -6.78 10.92
N GLY A 124 23.37 -6.29 11.08
CA GLY A 124 22.72 -6.96 11.24
C GLY A 124 22.39 -7.11 11.39
N LYS A 125 22.15 -7.17 11.31
CA LYS A 125 21.55 -7.63 11.36
C LYS A 125 21.09 -8.18 11.26
N SER A 126 21.14 -7.99 10.87
CA SER A 126 20.56 -8.60 10.63
C SER A 126 20.40 -8.93 10.70
N PRO A 127 20.53 -9.00 10.79
CA PRO A 127 19.99 -9.43 10.65
C PRO A 127 19.79 -9.64 10.87
#